data_1bf2bf4767d35937829b4518bfa2c7e0
#
_entry.id   1bf2bf4767d35937829b4518bfa2c7e0
#
_cell.length_a   1.000
_cell.length_b   1.000
_cell.length_c   1.000
_cell.angle_alpha   90.00
_cell.angle_beta   90.00
_cell.angle_gamma   90.00
#
_symmetry.space_group_name_H-M   'P 1'
#
loop_
_entity.id
_entity.type
_entity.pdbx_description
1 polymer ?
#
loop_
_entity_poly.entity_id
_entity_poly.type
_entity_poly.pdbx_seq_one_letter_code
_entity_poly.pdbx_strand_id
1 'polypeptide(L)'
;MAAESHGIDLLPVIALLGAAVVAAPLFKRIGLGSVLGYLAAGIAIGPFGLRLLQEPSSILHVAELGVVMFLFIIGLEMRPSRLWGLRREIFGLGIVQVALCALLLTGVGVLTGFPVAPSFVAGAGFVLTSTAIVMQLLEERREMAAPKGQRIVSILLVEDMAIVPLLALVAFLAPIVPGSVAASGAIDWLSIAIGLVTIAGLVLAGRYLLNPLFGLIAGVEAREVMTAAALMVVLGSAYVMQLGGLSMAMGAFLAGVLLSESTFRHQLEADVEPFRGILLGLFFLAVGMSLDLGVIARNWAMILFYVAAYMVVKAIVIYLVARLFRASNWEAIERAVFMAQGGEFAFVLYAAALGTGIISSEENAILTAIIIVSMMVTPLLIAALRLVERNIPLSTDGVERPENLSGNVLIIGFGRVGQIVSQVLLTRGHVISIIDTDVEMINTAREFDFKVYYGDGKRLDILHAAGAERASAIVVCVDKADDATKIVELIKAEFPLIPVLARASDRRHALDLITAGADFHIRETFESSLVLGQKALEALGADLP
;
A
#
# COMPACT_ATOMS: atom_id res chain seq x y z
N MET A 1 -29.33 -41.69 -29.08
CA MET A 1 -28.58 -40.46 -29.39
C MET A 1 -29.20 -39.33 -28.60
N ALA A 2 -28.73 -39.08 -27.42
CA ALA A 2 -29.13 -37.93 -26.62
C ALA A 2 -28.29 -36.75 -27.14
N ALA A 3 -28.94 -35.68 -27.57
CA ALA A 3 -28.29 -34.45 -27.96
C ALA A 3 -27.60 -33.89 -26.70
N GLU A 4 -26.28 -33.89 -26.68
CA GLU A 4 -25.51 -33.12 -25.71
C GLU A 4 -25.90 -31.65 -25.91
N SER A 5 -26.68 -31.13 -24.96
CA SER A 5 -26.99 -29.72 -24.88
C SER A 5 -25.68 -29.01 -24.56
N HIS A 6 -25.02 -28.40 -25.55
CA HIS A 6 -23.93 -27.44 -25.35
C HIS A 6 -24.49 -26.13 -24.79
N GLY A 7 -25.27 -26.23 -23.70
CA GLY A 7 -25.63 -25.05 -22.89
C GLY A 7 -24.46 -24.66 -22.03
N ILE A 8 -24.14 -23.38 -21.97
CA ILE A 8 -23.17 -22.83 -21.03
C ILE A 8 -23.66 -23.24 -19.64
N ASP A 9 -22.89 -24.06 -18.92
CA ASP A 9 -23.19 -24.38 -17.54
C ASP A 9 -22.94 -23.11 -16.69
N LEU A 10 -24.02 -22.46 -16.27
CA LEU A 10 -23.97 -21.23 -15.48
C LEU A 10 -23.67 -21.47 -13.99
N LEU A 11 -23.81 -22.71 -13.52
CA LEU A 11 -23.62 -23.05 -12.12
C LEU A 11 -22.20 -22.71 -11.61
N PRO A 12 -21.11 -23.05 -12.35
CA PRO A 12 -19.76 -22.64 -11.97
C PRO A 12 -19.59 -21.13 -11.86
N VAL A 13 -20.13 -20.39 -12.81
CA VAL A 13 -20.03 -18.90 -12.82
C VAL A 13 -20.77 -18.29 -11.62
N ILE A 14 -21.99 -18.78 -11.35
CA ILE A 14 -22.78 -18.32 -10.19
C ILE A 14 -22.08 -18.67 -8.88
N ALA A 15 -21.52 -19.87 -8.77
CA ALA A 15 -20.80 -20.31 -7.57
C ALA A 15 -19.55 -19.45 -7.31
N LEU A 16 -18.77 -19.14 -8.36
CA LEU A 16 -17.59 -18.27 -8.28
C LEU A 16 -17.96 -16.85 -7.85
N LEU A 17 -18.93 -16.24 -8.51
CA LEU A 17 -19.38 -14.89 -8.19
C LEU A 17 -20.02 -14.82 -6.80
N GLY A 18 -20.84 -15.82 -6.44
CA GLY A 18 -21.47 -15.91 -5.12
C GLY A 18 -20.45 -16.03 -4.00
N ALA A 19 -19.46 -16.90 -4.18
CA ALA A 19 -18.37 -17.07 -3.21
C ALA A 19 -17.53 -15.78 -3.07
N ALA A 20 -17.24 -15.09 -4.17
CA ALA A 20 -16.52 -13.83 -4.16
C ALA A 20 -17.28 -12.72 -3.42
N VAL A 21 -18.58 -12.58 -3.74
CA VAL A 21 -19.46 -11.53 -3.16
C VAL A 21 -19.65 -11.73 -1.65
N VAL A 22 -19.64 -12.95 -1.15
CA VAL A 22 -19.80 -13.25 0.28
C VAL A 22 -18.47 -13.15 1.02
N ALA A 23 -17.42 -13.81 0.52
CA ALA A 23 -16.19 -13.96 1.26
C ALA A 23 -15.36 -12.67 1.32
N ALA A 24 -15.24 -11.93 0.22
CA ALA A 24 -14.40 -10.73 0.19
C ALA A 24 -14.86 -9.64 1.20
N PRO A 25 -16.16 -9.27 1.30
CA PRO A 25 -16.62 -8.34 2.32
C PRO A 25 -16.49 -8.87 3.75
N LEU A 26 -16.71 -10.18 3.94
CA LEU A 26 -16.59 -10.80 5.26
C LEU A 26 -15.15 -10.71 5.78
N PHE A 27 -14.17 -11.09 4.98
CA PHE A 27 -12.76 -11.04 5.36
C PHE A 27 -12.26 -9.60 5.50
N LYS A 28 -12.74 -8.68 4.67
CA LYS A 28 -12.45 -7.25 4.82
C LYS A 28 -12.96 -6.68 6.15
N ARG A 29 -14.16 -7.09 6.60
CA ARG A 29 -14.73 -6.65 7.89
C ARG A 29 -13.93 -7.12 9.10
N ILE A 30 -13.31 -8.31 9.02
CA ILE A 30 -12.46 -8.84 10.11
C ILE A 30 -10.99 -8.40 10.00
N GLY A 31 -10.67 -7.49 9.06
CA GLY A 31 -9.32 -6.91 8.91
C GLY A 31 -8.31 -7.81 8.19
N LEU A 32 -8.75 -8.89 7.54
CA LEU A 32 -7.87 -9.83 6.81
C LEU A 32 -7.71 -9.48 5.32
N GLY A 33 -8.46 -8.50 4.82
CA GLY A 33 -8.41 -8.07 3.42
C GLY A 33 -9.19 -8.98 2.45
N SER A 34 -9.50 -8.45 1.26
CA SER A 34 -10.31 -9.15 0.25
C SER A 34 -9.57 -10.32 -0.40
N VAL A 35 -8.25 -10.24 -0.55
CA VAL A 35 -7.41 -11.29 -1.18
C VAL A 35 -7.54 -12.61 -0.41
N LEU A 36 -7.38 -12.57 0.91
CA LEU A 36 -7.58 -13.77 1.75
C LEU A 36 -9.02 -14.29 1.70
N GLY A 37 -9.99 -13.39 1.52
CA GLY A 37 -11.39 -13.77 1.31
C GLY A 37 -11.57 -14.58 0.03
N TYR A 38 -11.02 -14.14 -1.08
CA TYR A 38 -11.08 -14.87 -2.36
C TYR A 38 -10.35 -16.22 -2.28
N LEU A 39 -9.16 -16.28 -1.67
CA LEU A 39 -8.43 -17.53 -1.47
C LEU A 39 -9.23 -18.53 -0.62
N ALA A 40 -9.78 -18.08 0.50
CA ALA A 40 -10.61 -18.91 1.37
C ALA A 40 -11.88 -19.40 0.66
N ALA A 41 -12.52 -18.54 -0.13
CA ALA A 41 -13.66 -18.91 -0.95
C ALA A 41 -13.29 -19.97 -2.00
N GLY A 42 -12.13 -19.81 -2.65
CA GLY A 42 -11.60 -20.79 -3.61
C GLY A 42 -11.36 -22.14 -2.97
N ILE A 43 -10.75 -22.21 -1.77
CA ILE A 43 -10.58 -23.43 -1.01
C ILE A 43 -11.95 -24.07 -0.70
N ALA A 44 -12.93 -23.26 -0.27
CA ALA A 44 -14.24 -23.75 0.12
C ALA A 44 -15.03 -24.37 -1.03
N ILE A 45 -15.03 -23.74 -2.22
CA ILE A 45 -15.79 -24.23 -3.39
C ILE A 45 -15.01 -25.22 -4.26
N GLY A 46 -13.70 -25.29 -4.08
CA GLY A 46 -12.76 -26.08 -4.86
C GLY A 46 -12.81 -27.60 -4.59
N PRO A 47 -11.90 -28.36 -5.23
CA PRO A 47 -11.84 -29.83 -5.18
C PRO A 47 -11.64 -30.39 -3.77
N PHE A 48 -10.98 -29.65 -2.89
CA PHE A 48 -10.67 -30.04 -1.53
C PHE A 48 -11.72 -29.57 -0.50
N GLY A 49 -12.67 -28.71 -0.90
CA GLY A 49 -13.77 -28.23 -0.06
C GLY A 49 -15.11 -28.88 -0.43
N LEU A 50 -16.10 -28.05 -0.81
CA LEU A 50 -17.46 -28.46 -1.16
C LEU A 50 -17.54 -29.19 -2.51
N ARG A 51 -16.48 -29.21 -3.30
CA ARG A 51 -16.37 -29.85 -4.62
C ARG A 51 -17.42 -29.35 -5.63
N LEU A 52 -17.81 -28.09 -5.51
CA LEU A 52 -18.73 -27.47 -6.46
C LEU A 52 -18.07 -27.29 -7.83
N LEU A 53 -16.74 -27.10 -7.84
CA LEU A 53 -15.92 -26.93 -9.03
C LEU A 53 -14.75 -27.91 -8.97
N GLN A 54 -14.65 -28.77 -9.98
CA GLN A 54 -13.68 -29.86 -10.01
C GLN A 54 -12.47 -29.59 -10.90
N GLU A 55 -12.57 -28.62 -11.83
CA GLU A 55 -11.50 -28.30 -12.78
C GLU A 55 -10.99 -26.84 -12.58
N PRO A 56 -10.02 -26.63 -11.66
CA PRO A 56 -9.42 -25.32 -11.46
C PRO A 56 -8.70 -24.78 -12.69
N SER A 57 -8.17 -25.65 -13.55
CA SER A 57 -7.36 -25.26 -14.71
C SER A 57 -8.10 -24.39 -15.72
N SER A 58 -9.36 -24.72 -16.02
CA SER A 58 -10.18 -23.95 -16.95
C SER A 58 -10.47 -22.53 -16.44
N ILE A 59 -10.60 -22.37 -15.11
CA ILE A 59 -10.82 -21.08 -14.47
C ILE A 59 -9.51 -20.31 -14.40
N LEU A 60 -8.40 -21.00 -14.15
CA LEU A 60 -7.08 -20.38 -14.05
C LEU A 60 -6.69 -19.65 -15.34
N HIS A 61 -6.94 -20.23 -16.53
CA HIS A 61 -6.65 -19.57 -17.80
C HIS A 61 -7.42 -18.25 -17.98
N VAL A 62 -8.69 -18.20 -17.55
CA VAL A 62 -9.47 -16.94 -17.57
C VAL A 62 -8.96 -15.97 -16.51
N ALA A 63 -8.59 -16.50 -15.36
CA ALA A 63 -8.08 -15.73 -14.24
C ALA A 63 -6.69 -15.12 -14.50
N GLU A 64 -5.85 -15.77 -15.31
CA GLU A 64 -4.56 -15.22 -15.77
C GLU A 64 -4.73 -13.89 -16.50
N LEU A 65 -5.85 -13.69 -17.21
CA LEU A 65 -6.18 -12.40 -17.82
C LEU A 65 -6.34 -11.29 -16.76
N GLY A 66 -6.79 -11.66 -15.55
CA GLY A 66 -6.87 -10.73 -14.42
C GLY A 66 -5.52 -10.21 -13.98
N VAL A 67 -4.52 -11.11 -13.93
CA VAL A 67 -3.13 -10.74 -13.62
C VAL A 67 -2.57 -9.83 -14.72
N VAL A 68 -2.84 -10.15 -15.97
CA VAL A 68 -2.44 -9.34 -17.13
C VAL A 68 -3.00 -7.92 -17.01
N MET A 69 -4.30 -7.77 -16.74
CA MET A 69 -4.94 -6.47 -16.57
C MET A 69 -4.45 -5.73 -15.33
N PHE A 70 -4.22 -6.45 -14.24
CA PHE A 70 -3.69 -5.88 -13.01
C PHE A 70 -2.29 -5.28 -13.22
N LEU A 71 -1.39 -6.04 -13.86
CA LEU A 71 -0.04 -5.55 -14.16
C LEU A 71 -0.03 -4.40 -15.17
N PHE A 72 -0.98 -4.37 -16.10
CA PHE A 72 -1.16 -3.22 -16.98
C PHE A 72 -1.49 -1.95 -16.20
N ILE A 73 -2.44 -2.01 -15.24
CA ILE A 73 -2.80 -0.84 -14.42
C ILE A 73 -1.63 -0.41 -13.55
N ILE A 74 -0.90 -1.35 -12.94
CA ILE A 74 0.34 -1.01 -12.23
C ILE A 74 1.31 -0.30 -13.16
N GLY A 75 1.49 -0.80 -14.39
CA GLY A 75 2.28 -0.11 -15.40
C GLY A 75 1.81 1.32 -15.67
N LEU A 76 0.49 1.55 -15.78
CA LEU A 76 -0.10 2.88 -15.97
C LEU A 76 0.17 3.83 -14.77
N GLU A 77 0.21 3.29 -13.56
CA GLU A 77 0.53 4.06 -12.34
C GLU A 77 2.03 4.46 -12.28
N MET A 78 2.90 3.70 -12.95
CA MET A 78 4.35 3.89 -12.98
C MET A 78 4.78 5.04 -13.89
N ARG A 79 4.56 6.29 -13.45
CA ARG A 79 5.03 7.47 -14.19
C ARG A 79 6.56 7.62 -14.04
N PRO A 80 7.34 7.55 -15.13
CA PRO A 80 8.80 7.75 -15.07
C PRO A 80 9.19 9.09 -14.46
N SER A 81 8.45 10.16 -14.73
CA SER A 81 8.66 11.49 -14.18
C SER A 81 8.50 11.54 -12.63
N ARG A 82 7.50 10.85 -12.09
CA ARG A 82 7.26 10.77 -10.64
C ARG A 82 8.31 9.89 -9.94
N LEU A 83 8.67 8.77 -10.56
CA LEU A 83 9.72 7.89 -10.08
C LEU A 83 11.07 8.60 -9.98
N TRP A 84 11.37 9.50 -10.94
CA TRP A 84 12.58 10.31 -10.90
C TRP A 84 12.62 11.29 -9.71
N GLY A 85 11.48 11.79 -9.26
CA GLY A 85 11.38 12.60 -8.05
C GLY A 85 11.74 11.83 -6.77
N LEU A 86 11.37 10.56 -6.69
CA LEU A 86 11.60 9.66 -5.56
C LEU A 86 12.88 8.80 -5.71
N ARG A 87 13.77 9.14 -6.66
CA ARG A 87 14.91 8.30 -7.01
C ARG A 87 15.84 7.92 -5.85
N ARG A 88 15.98 8.77 -4.83
CA ARG A 88 16.84 8.47 -3.66
C ARG A 88 16.25 7.39 -2.78
N GLU A 89 14.94 7.46 -2.53
CA GLU A 89 14.23 6.43 -1.76
C GLU A 89 14.11 5.14 -2.58
N ILE A 90 13.75 5.23 -3.86
CA ILE A 90 13.58 4.08 -4.75
C ILE A 90 14.91 3.36 -4.98
N PHE A 91 15.92 4.06 -5.53
CA PHE A 91 17.20 3.45 -5.92
C PHE A 91 18.14 3.23 -4.72
N GLY A 92 18.00 3.97 -3.63
CA GLY A 92 18.75 3.76 -2.41
C GLY A 92 18.13 2.66 -1.56
N LEU A 93 17.07 3.02 -0.83
CA LEU A 93 16.48 2.17 0.21
C LEU A 93 15.72 0.97 -0.40
N GLY A 94 14.89 1.18 -1.44
CA GLY A 94 14.05 0.14 -2.01
C GLY A 94 14.85 -0.98 -2.68
N ILE A 95 15.78 -0.64 -3.61
CA ILE A 95 16.58 -1.65 -4.31
C ILE A 95 17.48 -2.41 -3.34
N VAL A 96 18.12 -1.72 -2.38
CA VAL A 96 18.97 -2.38 -1.37
C VAL A 96 18.15 -3.37 -0.55
N GLN A 97 16.93 -2.97 -0.12
CA GLN A 97 16.04 -3.85 0.62
C GLN A 97 15.64 -5.09 -0.19
N VAL A 98 15.16 -4.90 -1.43
CA VAL A 98 14.74 -6.00 -2.33
C VAL A 98 15.90 -6.96 -2.59
N ALA A 99 17.07 -6.44 -2.97
CA ALA A 99 18.23 -7.27 -3.28
C ALA A 99 18.74 -8.05 -2.06
N LEU A 100 18.84 -7.40 -0.90
CA LEU A 100 19.32 -8.04 0.32
C LEU A 100 18.31 -9.07 0.85
N CYS A 101 16.99 -8.76 0.80
CA CYS A 101 15.95 -9.73 1.12
C CYS A 101 16.00 -10.93 0.17
N ALA A 102 16.06 -10.71 -1.15
CA ALA A 102 16.14 -11.81 -2.12
C ALA A 102 17.34 -12.72 -1.86
N LEU A 103 18.51 -12.12 -1.61
CA LEU A 103 19.74 -12.86 -1.32
C LEU A 103 19.62 -13.70 -0.05
N LEU A 104 19.19 -13.09 1.07
CA LEU A 104 19.16 -13.78 2.35
C LEU A 104 18.02 -14.80 2.43
N LEU A 105 16.86 -14.52 1.84
CA LEU A 105 15.75 -15.48 1.78
C LEU A 105 16.09 -16.66 0.86
N THR A 106 16.81 -16.44 -0.26
CA THR A 106 17.38 -17.52 -1.07
C THR A 106 18.35 -18.36 -0.24
N GLY A 107 19.20 -17.69 0.57
CA GLY A 107 20.13 -18.34 1.48
C GLY A 107 19.43 -19.27 2.47
N VAL A 108 18.25 -18.93 2.99
CA VAL A 108 17.46 -19.81 3.87
C VAL A 108 17.15 -21.14 3.16
N GLY A 109 16.67 -21.09 1.91
CA GLY A 109 16.35 -22.30 1.14
C GLY A 109 17.59 -23.15 0.87
N VAL A 110 18.70 -22.54 0.46
CA VAL A 110 19.96 -23.23 0.18
C VAL A 110 20.54 -23.87 1.44
N LEU A 111 20.53 -23.18 2.57
CA LEU A 111 21.02 -23.69 3.85
C LEU A 111 20.17 -24.88 4.38
N THR A 112 18.91 -24.96 4.00
CA THR A 112 18.03 -26.08 4.33
C THR A 112 18.10 -27.23 3.32
N GLY A 113 19.00 -27.15 2.32
CA GLY A 113 19.32 -28.23 1.39
C GLY A 113 18.58 -28.19 0.06
N PHE A 114 17.82 -27.13 -0.24
CA PHE A 114 17.15 -26.99 -1.54
C PHE A 114 18.11 -26.48 -2.63
N PRO A 115 17.89 -26.84 -3.90
CA PRO A 115 18.66 -26.31 -5.02
C PRO A 115 18.55 -24.78 -5.12
N VAL A 116 19.58 -24.15 -5.70
CA VAL A 116 19.67 -22.68 -5.75
C VAL A 116 18.51 -22.05 -6.51
N ALA A 117 18.07 -22.63 -7.64
CA ALA A 117 17.02 -22.02 -8.46
C ALA A 117 15.63 -22.05 -7.80
N PRO A 118 15.12 -23.17 -7.27
CA PRO A 118 13.90 -23.17 -6.45
C PRO A 118 14.01 -22.27 -5.22
N SER A 119 15.16 -22.27 -4.52
CA SER A 119 15.40 -21.39 -3.36
C SER A 119 15.33 -19.92 -3.74
N PHE A 120 15.87 -19.55 -4.90
CA PHE A 120 15.80 -18.20 -5.43
C PHE A 120 14.35 -17.81 -5.74
N VAL A 121 13.59 -18.67 -6.40
CA VAL A 121 12.17 -18.44 -6.70
C VAL A 121 11.37 -18.24 -5.41
N ALA A 122 11.57 -19.12 -4.41
CA ALA A 122 10.93 -19.04 -3.12
C ALA A 122 11.25 -17.72 -2.40
N GLY A 123 12.54 -17.37 -2.32
CA GLY A 123 13.00 -16.14 -1.67
C GLY A 123 12.54 -14.88 -2.40
N ALA A 124 12.70 -14.83 -3.73
CA ALA A 124 12.28 -13.70 -4.55
C ALA A 124 10.75 -13.45 -4.47
N GLY A 125 9.95 -14.52 -4.49
CA GLY A 125 8.50 -14.39 -4.30
C GLY A 125 8.15 -13.84 -2.92
N PHE A 126 8.83 -14.27 -1.86
CA PHE A 126 8.57 -13.79 -0.51
C PHE A 126 9.04 -12.36 -0.25
N VAL A 127 9.97 -11.82 -1.06
CA VAL A 127 10.36 -10.40 -1.00
C VAL A 127 9.18 -9.50 -1.27
N LEU A 128 8.31 -9.87 -2.22
CA LEU A 128 7.17 -9.06 -2.64
C LEU A 128 6.13 -9.00 -1.51
N THR A 129 5.97 -7.83 -0.91
CA THR A 129 5.02 -7.60 0.20
C THR A 129 3.61 -7.41 -0.33
N SER A 130 2.58 -7.81 0.43
CA SER A 130 1.19 -7.51 0.07
C SER A 130 0.90 -6.02 0.16
N THR A 131 0.82 -5.37 -0.99
CA THR A 131 0.48 -3.95 -1.12
C THR A 131 -0.91 -3.68 -0.57
N ALA A 132 -1.89 -4.57 -0.81
CA ALA A 132 -3.26 -4.41 -0.34
C ALA A 132 -3.35 -4.34 1.20
N ILE A 133 -2.65 -5.23 1.93
CA ILE A 133 -2.69 -5.26 3.40
C ILE A 133 -2.01 -4.02 3.98
N VAL A 134 -0.84 -3.65 3.45
CA VAL A 134 -0.08 -2.51 3.99
C VAL A 134 -0.79 -1.18 3.71
N MET A 135 -1.35 -1.01 2.51
CA MET A 135 -2.10 0.20 2.15
C MET A 135 -3.35 0.36 3.02
N GLN A 136 -4.13 -0.71 3.21
CA GLN A 136 -5.28 -0.69 4.12
C GLN A 136 -4.88 -0.27 5.54
N LEU A 137 -3.75 -0.80 6.05
CA LEU A 137 -3.25 -0.46 7.37
C LEU A 137 -2.85 1.02 7.49
N LEU A 138 -2.14 1.55 6.48
CA LEU A 138 -1.77 2.97 6.43
C LEU A 138 -2.99 3.90 6.36
N GLU A 139 -4.04 3.50 5.63
CA GLU A 139 -5.32 4.21 5.58
C GLU A 139 -6.03 4.21 6.94
N GLU A 140 -6.15 3.04 7.60
CA GLU A 140 -6.75 2.93 8.94
C GLU A 140 -6.02 3.80 9.97
N ARG A 141 -4.70 3.93 9.85
CA ARG A 141 -3.86 4.78 10.72
C ARG A 141 -3.81 6.24 10.30
N ARG A 142 -4.37 6.60 9.13
CA ARG A 142 -4.29 7.93 8.52
C ARG A 142 -2.85 8.40 8.29
N GLU A 143 -1.95 7.45 8.02
CA GLU A 143 -0.50 7.68 7.86
C GLU A 143 -0.06 7.74 6.39
N MET A 144 -0.98 7.61 5.43
CA MET A 144 -0.69 7.63 3.99
C MET A 144 0.08 8.88 3.54
N ALA A 145 -0.27 10.04 4.08
CA ALA A 145 0.35 11.32 3.74
C ALA A 145 1.57 11.64 4.64
N ALA A 146 1.78 10.91 5.73
CA ALA A 146 2.90 11.11 6.64
C ALA A 146 4.23 10.68 5.99
N PRO A 147 5.38 11.29 6.32
CA PRO A 147 6.68 10.94 5.74
C PRO A 147 7.02 9.46 5.88
N LYS A 148 6.71 8.83 7.03
CA LYS A 148 6.93 7.40 7.27
C LYS A 148 6.05 6.53 6.36
N GLY A 149 4.78 6.89 6.17
CA GLY A 149 3.86 6.19 5.28
C GLY A 149 4.29 6.30 3.81
N GLN A 150 4.69 7.48 3.37
CA GLN A 150 5.21 7.69 2.01
C GLN A 150 6.46 6.87 1.71
N ARG A 151 7.36 6.70 2.70
CA ARG A 151 8.53 5.81 2.55
C ARG A 151 8.12 4.36 2.38
N ILE A 152 7.15 3.86 3.15
CA ILE A 152 6.62 2.49 3.01
C ILE A 152 5.99 2.31 1.63
N VAL A 153 5.14 3.24 1.19
CA VAL A 153 4.53 3.22 -0.15
C VAL A 153 5.58 3.23 -1.25
N SER A 154 6.67 4.02 -1.11
CA SER A 154 7.77 4.03 -2.08
C SER A 154 8.49 2.69 -2.17
N ILE A 155 8.67 1.99 -1.05
CA ILE A 155 9.29 0.66 -1.03
C ILE A 155 8.36 -0.37 -1.67
N LEU A 156 7.06 -0.38 -1.32
CA LEU A 156 6.07 -1.26 -1.94
C LEU A 156 6.08 -1.09 -3.46
N LEU A 157 6.13 0.15 -3.93
CA LEU A 157 6.23 0.46 -5.35
C LEU A 157 7.47 -0.18 -6.00
N VAL A 158 8.62 -0.17 -5.31
CA VAL A 158 9.83 -0.83 -5.80
C VAL A 158 9.69 -2.35 -5.81
N GLU A 159 9.07 -2.92 -4.77
CA GLU A 159 8.80 -4.35 -4.69
C GLU A 159 7.84 -4.78 -5.81
N ASP A 160 6.79 -4.02 -6.07
CA ASP A 160 5.84 -4.27 -7.17
C ASP A 160 6.53 -4.15 -8.55
N MET A 161 7.42 -3.15 -8.73
CA MET A 161 8.22 -3.04 -9.94
C MET A 161 9.21 -4.20 -10.11
N ALA A 162 9.70 -4.77 -9.02
CA ALA A 162 10.66 -5.87 -9.05
C ALA A 162 10.06 -7.16 -9.64
N ILE A 163 8.72 -7.31 -9.67
CA ILE A 163 8.08 -8.51 -10.26
C ILE A 163 8.51 -8.73 -11.71
N VAL A 164 8.68 -7.65 -12.48
CA VAL A 164 9.03 -7.75 -13.92
C VAL A 164 10.44 -8.28 -14.14
N PRO A 165 11.51 -7.71 -13.55
CA PRO A 165 12.83 -8.30 -13.66
C PRO A 165 12.92 -9.69 -13.01
N LEU A 166 12.13 -9.99 -11.98
CA LEU A 166 12.08 -11.31 -11.37
C LEU A 166 11.46 -12.34 -12.31
N LEU A 167 10.35 -12.02 -12.98
CA LEU A 167 9.76 -12.88 -14.03
C LEU A 167 10.74 -13.12 -15.20
N ALA A 168 11.43 -12.07 -15.65
CA ALA A 168 12.46 -12.21 -16.67
C ALA A 168 13.58 -13.14 -16.19
N LEU A 169 14.03 -12.99 -14.94
CA LEU A 169 15.09 -13.82 -14.36
C LEU A 169 14.66 -15.29 -14.23
N VAL A 170 13.41 -15.57 -13.87
CA VAL A 170 12.85 -16.94 -13.86
C VAL A 170 12.92 -17.55 -15.27
N ALA A 171 12.52 -16.80 -16.30
CA ALA A 171 12.61 -17.26 -17.69
C ALA A 171 14.07 -17.55 -18.12
N PHE A 172 15.03 -16.75 -17.68
CA PHE A 172 16.47 -16.97 -17.95
C PHE A 172 17.07 -18.13 -17.16
N LEU A 173 16.56 -18.44 -15.97
CA LEU A 173 17.05 -19.56 -15.16
C LEU A 173 16.54 -20.91 -15.67
N ALA A 174 15.36 -20.95 -16.31
CA ALA A 174 14.74 -22.18 -16.77
C ALA A 174 15.65 -23.10 -17.61
N PRO A 175 16.40 -22.61 -18.63
CA PRO A 175 17.28 -23.46 -19.43
C PRO A 175 18.48 -24.04 -18.67
N ILE A 176 18.83 -23.45 -17.51
CA ILE A 176 20.04 -23.81 -16.72
C ILE A 176 19.69 -24.90 -15.70
N VAL A 177 18.40 -25.10 -15.39
CA VAL A 177 17.96 -26.07 -14.38
C VAL A 177 17.82 -27.45 -15.00
N PRO A 178 18.56 -28.48 -14.53
CA PRO A 178 18.41 -29.84 -15.01
C PRO A 178 16.99 -30.37 -14.78
N GLY A 179 16.33 -30.89 -15.82
CA GLY A 179 14.97 -31.40 -15.74
C GLY A 179 13.88 -30.38 -16.03
N SER A 180 14.20 -29.11 -16.29
CA SER A 180 13.22 -28.13 -16.77
C SER A 180 12.79 -28.45 -18.20
N VAL A 181 11.58 -28.04 -18.57
CA VAL A 181 11.02 -28.24 -19.92
C VAL A 181 11.90 -27.58 -21.01
N ALA A 182 12.72 -26.60 -20.63
CA ALA A 182 13.63 -25.86 -21.51
C ALA A 182 15.08 -26.39 -21.50
N ALA A 183 15.39 -27.49 -20.80
CA ALA A 183 16.76 -28.03 -20.68
C ALA A 183 17.22 -28.77 -21.96
N SER A 184 17.27 -28.09 -23.08
CA SER A 184 18.17 -28.44 -24.18
C SER A 184 19.51 -27.78 -23.92
N GLY A 185 20.53 -28.54 -23.51
CA GLY A 185 21.81 -28.14 -22.93
C GLY A 185 22.70 -27.12 -23.65
N ALA A 186 22.17 -26.19 -24.37
CA ALA A 186 22.85 -25.02 -24.93
C ALA A 186 21.95 -23.78 -24.67
N ILE A 187 22.57 -22.69 -24.22
CA ILE A 187 21.91 -21.38 -24.16
C ILE A 187 21.42 -21.06 -25.56
N ASP A 188 20.12 -21.06 -25.76
CA ASP A 188 19.53 -20.71 -27.05
C ASP A 188 19.56 -19.18 -27.24
N TRP A 189 20.70 -18.71 -27.78
CA TRP A 189 20.92 -17.31 -28.10
C TRP A 189 19.83 -16.75 -29.04
N LEU A 190 19.19 -17.62 -29.85
CA LEU A 190 18.12 -17.24 -30.75
C LEU A 190 16.87 -16.87 -29.96
N SER A 191 16.48 -17.67 -28.98
CA SER A 191 15.34 -17.37 -28.09
C SER A 191 15.55 -16.08 -27.29
N ILE A 192 16.77 -15.86 -26.78
CA ILE A 192 17.14 -14.61 -26.11
C ILE A 192 17.03 -13.41 -27.08
N ALA A 193 17.54 -13.55 -28.29
CA ALA A 193 17.47 -12.50 -29.31
C ALA A 193 16.01 -12.20 -29.70
N ILE A 194 15.18 -13.23 -29.88
CA ILE A 194 13.74 -13.08 -30.15
C ILE A 194 13.07 -12.32 -29.02
N GLY A 195 13.31 -12.68 -27.75
CA GLY A 195 12.78 -11.97 -26.59
C GLY A 195 13.16 -10.50 -26.57
N LEU A 196 14.44 -10.19 -26.78
CA LEU A 196 14.92 -8.80 -26.84
C LEU A 196 14.30 -8.00 -28.00
N VAL A 197 14.20 -8.62 -29.19
CA VAL A 197 13.55 -8.00 -30.36
C VAL A 197 12.07 -7.74 -30.08
N THR A 198 11.38 -8.66 -29.41
CA THR A 198 9.98 -8.51 -29.02
C THR A 198 9.79 -7.35 -28.05
N ILE A 199 10.62 -7.24 -27.02
CA ILE A 199 10.61 -6.10 -26.10
C ILE A 199 10.85 -4.79 -26.85
N ALA A 200 11.90 -4.73 -27.67
CA ALA A 200 12.21 -3.54 -28.47
C ALA A 200 11.07 -3.16 -29.40
N GLY A 201 10.48 -4.13 -30.08
CA GLY A 201 9.32 -3.94 -30.96
C GLY A 201 8.11 -3.37 -30.20
N LEU A 202 7.81 -3.91 -29.01
CA LEU A 202 6.71 -3.43 -28.18
C LEU A 202 6.96 -2.01 -27.68
N VAL A 203 8.21 -1.69 -27.27
CA VAL A 203 8.59 -0.33 -26.87
C VAL A 203 8.45 0.67 -28.03
N LEU A 204 8.90 0.30 -29.22
CA LEU A 204 8.77 1.14 -30.41
C LEU A 204 7.28 1.35 -30.78
N ALA A 205 6.49 0.27 -30.81
CA ALA A 205 5.06 0.35 -31.07
C ALA A 205 4.35 1.22 -30.01
N GLY A 206 4.66 1.03 -28.73
CA GLY A 206 4.12 1.83 -27.64
C GLY A 206 4.40 3.32 -27.80
N ARG A 207 5.64 3.66 -28.10
CA ARG A 207 6.08 5.06 -28.22
C ARG A 207 5.50 5.79 -29.47
N TYR A 208 5.41 5.08 -30.61
CA TYR A 208 5.06 5.73 -31.87
C TYR A 208 3.66 5.44 -32.35
N LEU A 209 3.03 4.31 -31.97
CA LEU A 209 1.74 3.88 -32.48
C LEU A 209 0.58 4.11 -31.52
N LEU A 210 0.78 3.90 -30.19
CA LEU A 210 -0.33 3.91 -29.24
C LEU A 210 -0.95 5.31 -29.06
N ASN A 211 -0.17 6.36 -28.90
CA ASN A 211 -0.69 7.72 -28.73
C ASN A 211 -1.50 8.21 -29.96
N PRO A 212 -1.00 8.08 -31.22
CA PRO A 212 -1.79 8.39 -32.41
C PRO A 212 -3.06 7.53 -32.52
N LEU A 213 -2.98 6.24 -32.19
CA LEU A 213 -4.13 5.33 -32.23
C LEU A 213 -5.25 5.82 -31.30
N PHE A 214 -4.92 6.08 -30.03
CA PHE A 214 -5.90 6.59 -29.07
C PHE A 214 -6.41 7.98 -29.44
N GLY A 215 -5.57 8.85 -29.99
CA GLY A 215 -5.98 10.17 -30.50
C GLY A 215 -7.02 10.07 -31.63
N LEU A 216 -6.87 9.08 -32.53
CA LEU A 216 -7.79 8.82 -33.62
C LEU A 216 -9.14 8.27 -33.11
N ILE A 217 -9.09 7.35 -32.15
CA ILE A 217 -10.28 6.73 -31.54
C ILE A 217 -11.06 7.75 -30.69
N ALA A 218 -10.36 8.62 -29.93
CA ALA A 218 -10.99 9.65 -29.11
C ALA A 218 -11.84 10.63 -29.94
N GLY A 219 -11.48 10.85 -31.21
CA GLY A 219 -12.26 11.67 -32.15
C GLY A 219 -13.62 11.06 -32.57
N VAL A 220 -13.86 9.78 -32.29
CA VAL A 220 -15.12 9.10 -32.63
C VAL A 220 -16.18 9.26 -31.53
N GLU A 221 -15.83 9.77 -30.34
CA GLU A 221 -16.70 9.99 -29.17
C GLU A 221 -17.48 8.74 -28.71
N ALA A 222 -17.02 7.52 -29.06
CA ALA A 222 -17.64 6.26 -28.67
C ALA A 222 -16.83 5.62 -27.53
N ARG A 223 -17.38 5.62 -26.31
CA ARG A 223 -16.73 5.09 -25.10
C ARG A 223 -16.42 3.59 -25.22
N GLU A 224 -17.33 2.84 -25.80
CA GLU A 224 -17.18 1.38 -25.98
C GLU A 224 -15.98 1.04 -26.88
N VAL A 225 -15.72 1.87 -27.90
CA VAL A 225 -14.59 1.70 -28.82
C VAL A 225 -13.27 1.99 -28.10
N MET A 226 -13.25 2.99 -27.21
CA MET A 226 -12.06 3.31 -26.39
C MET A 226 -11.73 2.17 -25.42
N THR A 227 -12.74 1.63 -24.72
CA THR A 227 -12.57 0.47 -23.83
C THR A 227 -12.09 -0.76 -24.61
N ALA A 228 -12.67 -1.06 -25.78
CA ALA A 228 -12.23 -2.16 -26.63
C ALA A 228 -10.78 -1.98 -27.12
N ALA A 229 -10.38 -0.75 -27.46
CA ALA A 229 -9.00 -0.45 -27.85
C ALA A 229 -8.03 -0.61 -26.67
N ALA A 230 -8.42 -0.18 -25.45
CA ALA A 230 -7.63 -0.41 -24.26
C ALA A 230 -7.39 -1.90 -24.00
N LEU A 231 -8.45 -2.71 -24.03
CA LEU A 231 -8.37 -4.16 -23.88
C LEU A 231 -7.53 -4.81 -25.00
N MET A 232 -7.68 -4.35 -26.25
CA MET A 232 -6.88 -4.83 -27.37
C MET A 232 -5.39 -4.54 -27.16
N VAL A 233 -5.02 -3.37 -26.66
CA VAL A 233 -3.62 -3.04 -26.37
C VAL A 233 -3.08 -3.90 -25.23
N VAL A 234 -3.84 -4.10 -24.15
CA VAL A 234 -3.42 -4.95 -23.02
C VAL A 234 -3.20 -6.39 -23.48
N LEU A 235 -4.23 -6.98 -24.08
CA LEU A 235 -4.18 -8.39 -24.51
C LEU A 235 -3.23 -8.61 -25.68
N GLY A 236 -3.17 -7.65 -26.62
CA GLY A 236 -2.25 -7.69 -27.76
C GLY A 236 -0.78 -7.63 -27.34
N SER A 237 -0.44 -6.75 -26.38
CA SER A 237 0.92 -6.68 -25.85
C SER A 237 1.30 -7.94 -25.05
N ALA A 238 0.36 -8.49 -24.28
CA ALA A 238 0.53 -9.76 -23.58
C ALA A 238 0.80 -10.91 -24.56
N TYR A 239 -0.01 -11.00 -25.63
CA TYR A 239 0.12 -12.03 -26.66
C TYR A 239 1.42 -11.91 -27.46
N VAL A 240 1.82 -10.71 -27.85
CA VAL A 240 3.10 -10.47 -28.56
C VAL A 240 4.29 -10.92 -27.71
N MET A 241 4.28 -10.64 -26.41
CA MET A 241 5.33 -11.09 -25.49
C MET A 241 5.34 -12.62 -25.34
N GLN A 242 4.18 -13.25 -25.31
CA GLN A 242 4.06 -14.71 -25.28
C GLN A 242 4.66 -15.35 -26.53
N LEU A 243 4.41 -14.77 -27.72
CA LEU A 243 5.05 -15.22 -28.97
C LEU A 243 6.58 -15.07 -28.94
N GLY A 244 7.10 -14.08 -28.21
CA GLY A 244 8.52 -13.89 -27.97
C GLY A 244 9.11 -14.81 -26.89
N GLY A 245 8.35 -15.78 -26.37
CA GLY A 245 8.79 -16.70 -25.30
C GLY A 245 8.87 -16.04 -23.93
N LEU A 246 8.24 -14.87 -23.74
CA LEU A 246 8.22 -14.10 -22.50
C LEU A 246 6.83 -14.16 -21.83
N SER A 247 6.75 -13.72 -20.56
CA SER A 247 5.50 -13.71 -19.82
C SER A 247 4.48 -12.71 -20.40
N MET A 248 3.22 -13.13 -20.55
CA MET A 248 2.08 -12.26 -20.91
C MET A 248 1.97 -11.07 -19.93
N ALA A 249 2.17 -11.33 -18.64
CA ALA A 249 2.13 -10.34 -17.58
C ALA A 249 3.14 -9.22 -17.78
N MET A 250 4.36 -9.54 -18.21
CA MET A 250 5.40 -8.56 -18.53
C MET A 250 5.02 -7.68 -19.73
N GLY A 251 4.34 -8.27 -20.74
CA GLY A 251 3.87 -7.51 -21.90
C GLY A 251 2.83 -6.46 -21.53
N ALA A 252 1.86 -6.84 -20.73
CA ALA A 252 0.82 -5.94 -20.24
C ALA A 252 1.40 -4.81 -19.36
N PHE A 253 2.31 -5.15 -18.44
CA PHE A 253 3.00 -4.16 -17.62
C PHE A 253 3.77 -3.14 -18.47
N LEU A 254 4.54 -3.63 -19.45
CA LEU A 254 5.31 -2.74 -20.32
C LEU A 254 4.40 -1.80 -21.13
N ALA A 255 3.29 -2.31 -21.66
CA ALA A 255 2.30 -1.48 -22.35
C ALA A 255 1.70 -0.42 -21.39
N GLY A 256 1.41 -0.78 -20.15
CA GLY A 256 0.97 0.14 -19.12
C GLY A 256 1.98 1.27 -18.86
N VAL A 257 3.26 0.93 -18.67
CA VAL A 257 4.34 1.92 -18.49
C VAL A 257 4.47 2.86 -19.69
N LEU A 258 4.38 2.33 -20.91
CA LEU A 258 4.45 3.15 -22.13
C LEU A 258 3.27 4.12 -22.26
N LEU A 259 2.10 3.75 -21.74
CA LEU A 259 0.91 4.60 -21.72
C LEU A 259 0.79 5.47 -20.46
N SER A 260 1.65 5.32 -19.47
CA SER A 260 1.58 6.04 -18.19
C SER A 260 1.73 7.57 -18.33
N GLU A 261 2.40 8.03 -19.37
CA GLU A 261 2.57 9.44 -19.73
C GLU A 261 1.60 9.89 -20.84
N SER A 262 0.71 9.01 -21.32
CA SER A 262 -0.31 9.35 -22.30
C SER A 262 -1.37 10.30 -21.74
N THR A 263 -1.91 11.19 -22.57
CA THR A 263 -3.05 12.05 -22.23
C THR A 263 -4.32 11.26 -21.93
N PHE A 264 -4.42 10.03 -22.45
CA PHE A 264 -5.57 9.13 -22.28
C PHE A 264 -5.46 8.21 -21.05
N ARG A 265 -4.38 8.32 -20.25
CA ARG A 265 -4.09 7.44 -19.11
C ARG A 265 -5.27 7.25 -18.16
N HIS A 266 -5.88 8.35 -17.70
CA HIS A 266 -6.97 8.27 -16.73
C HIS A 266 -8.23 7.59 -17.28
N GLN A 267 -8.48 7.78 -18.57
CA GLN A 267 -9.59 7.11 -19.23
C GLN A 267 -9.31 5.61 -19.36
N LEU A 268 -8.10 5.23 -19.80
CA LEU A 268 -7.67 3.83 -19.88
C LEU A 268 -7.73 3.11 -18.53
N GLU A 269 -7.27 3.79 -17.48
CA GLU A 269 -7.34 3.31 -16.10
C GLU A 269 -8.81 3.03 -15.70
N ALA A 270 -9.70 4.02 -15.88
CA ALA A 270 -11.11 3.91 -15.54
C ALA A 270 -11.84 2.82 -16.36
N ASP A 271 -11.46 2.61 -17.63
CA ASP A 271 -12.08 1.64 -18.51
C ASP A 271 -11.62 0.19 -18.21
N VAL A 272 -10.38 -0.01 -17.74
CA VAL A 272 -9.82 -1.34 -17.42
C VAL A 272 -10.08 -1.77 -15.96
N GLU A 273 -10.21 -0.82 -15.03
CA GLU A 273 -10.39 -1.07 -13.59
C GLU A 273 -11.51 -2.07 -13.24
N PRO A 274 -12.73 -2.00 -13.83
CA PRO A 274 -13.80 -2.96 -13.52
C PRO A 274 -13.43 -4.40 -13.88
N PHE A 275 -12.76 -4.60 -15.02
CA PHE A 275 -12.31 -5.92 -15.47
C PHE A 275 -11.19 -6.44 -14.55
N ARG A 276 -10.23 -5.58 -14.17
CA ARG A 276 -9.18 -5.91 -13.23
C ARG A 276 -9.76 -6.48 -11.93
N GLY A 277 -10.71 -5.77 -11.32
CA GLY A 277 -11.27 -6.16 -10.02
C GLY A 277 -11.93 -7.54 -10.07
N ILE A 278 -12.74 -7.81 -11.08
CA ILE A 278 -13.44 -9.09 -11.26
C ILE A 278 -12.46 -10.22 -11.55
N LEU A 279 -11.58 -10.02 -12.54
CA LEU A 279 -10.66 -11.06 -13.00
C LEU A 279 -9.58 -11.37 -11.97
N LEU A 280 -9.10 -10.36 -11.23
CA LEU A 280 -8.17 -10.56 -10.12
C LEU A 280 -8.83 -11.36 -8.98
N GLY A 281 -10.09 -11.08 -8.67
CA GLY A 281 -10.87 -11.89 -7.72
C GLY A 281 -10.98 -13.35 -8.17
N LEU A 282 -11.24 -13.59 -9.46
CA LEU A 282 -11.26 -14.94 -10.06
C LEU A 282 -9.88 -15.62 -9.99
N PHE A 283 -8.79 -14.86 -10.19
CA PHE A 283 -7.43 -15.40 -10.06
C PHE A 283 -7.17 -15.93 -8.65
N PHE A 284 -7.46 -15.15 -7.62
CA PHE A 284 -7.26 -15.61 -6.25
C PHE A 284 -8.19 -16.76 -5.85
N LEU A 285 -9.42 -16.77 -6.38
CA LEU A 285 -10.31 -17.93 -6.24
C LEU A 285 -9.68 -19.18 -6.87
N ALA A 286 -9.18 -19.10 -8.10
CA ALA A 286 -8.54 -20.20 -8.80
C ALA A 286 -7.27 -20.68 -8.09
N VAL A 287 -6.44 -19.76 -7.57
CA VAL A 287 -5.27 -20.09 -6.73
C VAL A 287 -5.72 -20.83 -5.46
N GLY A 288 -6.79 -20.35 -4.80
CA GLY A 288 -7.35 -21.03 -3.63
C GLY A 288 -7.86 -22.45 -3.96
N MET A 289 -8.54 -22.61 -5.09
CA MET A 289 -9.03 -23.92 -5.56
C MET A 289 -7.90 -24.90 -5.89
N SER A 290 -6.77 -24.41 -6.40
CA SER A 290 -5.61 -25.23 -6.77
C SER A 290 -4.76 -25.68 -5.58
N LEU A 291 -5.03 -25.17 -4.37
CA LEU A 291 -4.32 -25.56 -3.16
C LEU A 291 -4.65 -27.00 -2.76
N ASP A 292 -3.65 -27.87 -2.79
CA ASP A 292 -3.76 -29.24 -2.28
C ASP A 292 -3.64 -29.25 -0.75
N LEU A 293 -4.80 -29.30 -0.08
CA LEU A 293 -4.85 -29.38 1.39
C LEU A 293 -4.18 -30.65 1.94
N GLY A 294 -4.10 -31.72 1.16
CA GLY A 294 -3.39 -32.92 1.54
C GLY A 294 -1.87 -32.72 1.59
N VAL A 295 -1.32 -31.99 0.61
CA VAL A 295 0.11 -31.57 0.63
C VAL A 295 0.37 -30.67 1.82
N ILE A 296 -0.49 -29.70 2.08
CA ILE A 296 -0.36 -28.76 3.20
C ILE A 296 -0.40 -29.51 4.53
N ALA A 297 -1.36 -30.43 4.69
CA ALA A 297 -1.50 -31.22 5.93
C ALA A 297 -0.30 -32.14 6.18
N ARG A 298 0.30 -32.71 5.14
CA ARG A 298 1.51 -33.55 5.28
C ARG A 298 2.76 -32.72 5.61
N ASN A 299 2.84 -31.47 5.12
CA ASN A 299 4.02 -30.61 5.22
C ASN A 299 3.83 -29.44 6.21
N TRP A 300 2.82 -29.47 7.09
CA TRP A 300 2.47 -28.36 7.98
C TRP A 300 3.64 -27.82 8.81
N ALA A 301 4.48 -28.73 9.35
CA ALA A 301 5.62 -28.34 10.18
C ALA A 301 6.69 -27.59 9.36
N MET A 302 6.94 -28.05 8.13
CA MET A 302 7.85 -27.40 7.19
C MET A 302 7.30 -26.03 6.78
N ILE A 303 6.01 -25.91 6.48
CA ILE A 303 5.35 -24.66 6.13
C ILE A 303 5.49 -23.65 7.27
N LEU A 304 5.16 -24.03 8.52
CA LEU A 304 5.30 -23.14 9.67
C LEU A 304 6.76 -22.73 9.92
N PHE A 305 7.71 -23.64 9.73
CA PHE A 305 9.14 -23.33 9.85
C PHE A 305 9.54 -22.25 8.82
N TYR A 306 9.17 -22.42 7.54
CA TYR A 306 9.53 -21.44 6.51
C TYR A 306 8.77 -20.12 6.66
N VAL A 307 7.51 -20.12 7.08
CA VAL A 307 6.78 -18.89 7.43
C VAL A 307 7.56 -18.12 8.49
N ALA A 308 7.93 -18.78 9.59
CA ALA A 308 8.68 -18.14 10.67
C ALA A 308 10.08 -17.68 10.19
N ALA A 309 10.83 -18.54 9.52
CA ALA A 309 12.17 -18.23 9.04
C ALA A 309 12.17 -17.06 8.05
N TYR A 310 11.28 -17.09 7.04
CA TYR A 310 11.20 -16.05 6.03
C TYR A 310 10.72 -14.72 6.61
N MET A 311 9.67 -14.73 7.46
CA MET A 311 9.20 -13.50 8.11
C MET A 311 10.26 -12.90 9.02
N VAL A 312 10.95 -13.71 9.83
CA VAL A 312 12.01 -13.23 10.73
C VAL A 312 13.19 -12.67 9.93
N VAL A 313 13.70 -13.42 8.94
CA VAL A 313 14.82 -12.96 8.11
C VAL A 313 14.46 -11.67 7.37
N LYS A 314 13.28 -11.61 6.74
CA LYS A 314 12.81 -10.40 6.05
C LYS A 314 12.65 -9.23 7.02
N ALA A 315 12.06 -9.44 8.18
CA ALA A 315 11.91 -8.40 9.21
C ALA A 315 13.26 -7.86 9.69
N ILE A 316 14.25 -8.74 9.92
CA ILE A 316 15.62 -8.34 10.31
C ILE A 316 16.26 -7.49 9.20
N VAL A 317 16.16 -7.92 7.95
CA VAL A 317 16.71 -7.17 6.81
C VAL A 317 16.06 -5.79 6.70
N ILE A 318 14.74 -5.72 6.74
CA ILE A 318 13.99 -4.45 6.67
C ILE A 318 14.39 -3.53 7.82
N TYR A 319 14.48 -4.07 9.04
CA TYR A 319 14.93 -3.31 10.21
C TYR A 319 16.34 -2.77 10.01
N LEU A 320 17.31 -3.61 9.61
CA LEU A 320 18.70 -3.20 9.43
C LEU A 320 18.83 -2.14 8.31
N VAL A 321 18.14 -2.34 7.18
CA VAL A 321 18.12 -1.37 6.07
C VAL A 321 17.50 -0.05 6.54
N ALA A 322 16.37 -0.09 7.26
CA ALA A 322 15.75 1.13 7.79
C ALA A 322 16.71 1.89 8.72
N ARG A 323 17.43 1.18 9.63
CA ARG A 323 18.43 1.76 10.52
C ARG A 323 19.64 2.33 9.76
N LEU A 324 20.09 1.66 8.71
CA LEU A 324 21.16 2.15 7.84
C LEU A 324 20.80 3.49 7.17
N PHE A 325 19.53 3.68 6.82
CA PHE A 325 18.98 4.91 6.27
C PHE A 325 18.45 5.88 7.34
N ARG A 326 18.95 5.77 8.58
CA ARG A 326 18.70 6.67 9.70
C ARG A 326 17.25 6.76 10.19
N ALA A 327 16.42 5.75 9.92
CA ALA A 327 15.11 5.65 10.55
C ALA A 327 15.27 5.49 12.08
N SER A 328 14.31 5.99 12.86
CA SER A 328 14.27 5.74 14.30
C SER A 328 14.12 4.24 14.60
N ASN A 329 14.46 3.83 15.82
CA ASN A 329 14.34 2.42 16.20
C ASN A 329 12.89 1.92 16.07
N TRP A 330 11.93 2.74 16.51
CA TRP A 330 10.51 2.40 16.44
C TRP A 330 9.99 2.33 15.01
N GLU A 331 10.32 3.33 14.17
CA GLU A 331 9.96 3.34 12.75
C GLU A 331 10.51 2.10 12.02
N ALA A 332 11.75 1.70 12.35
CA ALA A 332 12.37 0.50 11.75
C ALA A 332 11.64 -0.79 12.16
N ILE A 333 11.22 -0.92 13.43
CA ILE A 333 10.43 -2.06 13.93
C ILE A 333 9.04 -2.07 13.27
N GLU A 334 8.36 -0.94 13.24
CA GLU A 334 7.04 -0.79 12.65
C GLU A 334 7.06 -1.20 11.17
N ARG A 335 8.02 -0.67 10.40
CA ARG A 335 8.21 -1.02 8.99
C ARG A 335 8.51 -2.51 8.81
N ALA A 336 9.38 -3.08 9.64
CA ALA A 336 9.71 -4.50 9.60
C ALA A 336 8.49 -5.38 9.82
N VAL A 337 7.63 -5.05 10.79
CA VAL A 337 6.40 -5.80 11.07
C VAL A 337 5.38 -5.65 9.95
N PHE A 338 5.22 -4.44 9.39
CA PHE A 338 4.24 -4.19 8.32
C PHE A 338 4.58 -4.90 7.02
N MET A 339 5.86 -5.09 6.73
CA MET A 339 6.34 -5.61 5.46
C MET A 339 6.97 -7.02 5.58
N ALA A 340 6.85 -7.69 6.72
CA ALA A 340 7.46 -9.00 6.94
C ALA A 340 6.81 -10.13 6.12
N GLN A 341 5.55 -10.00 5.72
CA GLN A 341 4.82 -11.02 4.96
C GLN A 341 5.23 -11.03 3.48
N GLY A 342 4.90 -12.16 2.82
CA GLY A 342 4.84 -12.22 1.37
C GLY A 342 3.55 -11.59 0.84
N GLY A 343 3.44 -11.42 -0.47
CA GLY A 343 2.30 -10.79 -1.12
C GLY A 343 1.76 -11.56 -2.31
N GLU A 344 0.71 -11.01 -2.90
CA GLU A 344 -0.04 -11.57 -4.01
C GLU A 344 0.78 -11.81 -5.28
N PHE A 345 1.81 -11.01 -5.51
CA PHE A 345 2.70 -11.16 -6.67
C PHE A 345 3.56 -12.43 -6.62
N ALA A 346 3.78 -12.99 -5.42
CA ALA A 346 4.47 -14.27 -5.28
C ALA A 346 3.76 -15.39 -6.06
N PHE A 347 2.42 -15.39 -6.08
CA PHE A 347 1.64 -16.41 -6.80
C PHE A 347 1.90 -16.36 -8.30
N VAL A 348 2.06 -15.16 -8.86
CA VAL A 348 2.39 -14.95 -10.28
C VAL A 348 3.78 -15.47 -10.59
N LEU A 349 4.76 -15.16 -9.72
CA LEU A 349 6.13 -15.61 -9.88
C LEU A 349 6.24 -17.15 -9.78
N TYR A 350 5.52 -17.75 -8.81
CA TYR A 350 5.50 -19.19 -8.60
C TYR A 350 4.79 -19.92 -9.74
N ALA A 351 3.69 -19.38 -10.27
CA ALA A 351 3.03 -19.92 -11.47
C ALA A 351 3.96 -19.91 -12.69
N ALA A 352 4.70 -18.82 -12.90
CA ALA A 352 5.69 -18.74 -13.97
C ALA A 352 6.84 -19.77 -13.78
N ALA A 353 7.34 -19.94 -12.56
CA ALA A 353 8.38 -20.91 -12.25
C ALA A 353 7.89 -22.37 -12.38
N LEU A 354 6.63 -22.64 -12.03
CA LEU A 354 5.97 -23.93 -12.27
C LEU A 354 5.87 -24.21 -13.78
N GLY A 355 5.41 -23.22 -14.55
CA GLY A 355 5.27 -23.35 -16.03
C GLY A 355 6.60 -23.60 -16.74
N THR A 356 7.71 -23.14 -16.19
CA THR A 356 9.07 -23.39 -16.74
C THR A 356 9.71 -24.67 -16.17
N GLY A 357 9.09 -25.32 -15.18
CA GLY A 357 9.62 -26.54 -14.54
C GLY A 357 10.78 -26.29 -13.57
N ILE A 358 10.99 -25.05 -13.11
CA ILE A 358 11.99 -24.74 -12.06
C ILE A 358 11.53 -25.27 -10.72
N ILE A 359 10.21 -25.21 -10.43
CA ILE A 359 9.58 -25.79 -9.27
C ILE A 359 8.53 -26.82 -9.67
N SER A 360 8.33 -27.83 -8.83
CA SER A 360 7.28 -28.84 -8.99
C SER A 360 5.91 -28.31 -8.50
N SER A 361 4.82 -29.04 -8.83
CA SER A 361 3.48 -28.72 -8.32
C SER A 361 3.40 -28.81 -6.80
N GLU A 362 4.12 -29.73 -6.17
CA GLU A 362 4.18 -29.86 -4.71
C GLU A 362 4.89 -28.65 -4.07
N GLU A 363 6.05 -28.25 -4.62
CA GLU A 363 6.77 -27.05 -4.16
C GLU A 363 5.92 -25.79 -4.34
N ASN A 364 5.23 -25.64 -5.48
CA ASN A 364 4.32 -24.52 -5.71
C ASN A 364 3.19 -24.48 -4.66
N ALA A 365 2.58 -25.61 -4.31
CA ALA A 365 1.54 -25.68 -3.29
C ALA A 365 2.08 -25.28 -1.89
N ILE A 366 3.28 -25.73 -1.53
CA ILE A 366 3.96 -25.40 -0.27
C ILE A 366 4.30 -23.92 -0.23
N LEU A 367 4.91 -23.35 -1.27
CA LEU A 367 5.29 -21.96 -1.35
C LEU A 367 4.06 -21.04 -1.31
N THR A 368 3.00 -21.40 -2.03
CA THR A 368 1.72 -20.70 -1.99
C THR A 368 1.12 -20.69 -0.58
N ALA A 369 1.15 -21.85 0.11
CA ALA A 369 0.69 -21.95 1.50
C ALA A 369 1.53 -21.06 2.45
N ILE A 370 2.86 -20.98 2.27
CA ILE A 370 3.75 -20.13 3.05
C ILE A 370 3.34 -18.65 2.91
N ILE A 371 3.07 -18.18 1.69
CA ILE A 371 2.60 -16.81 1.44
C ILE A 371 1.28 -16.57 2.16
N ILE A 372 0.28 -17.43 1.96
CA ILE A 372 -1.06 -17.27 2.55
C ILE A 372 -0.98 -17.22 4.08
N VAL A 373 -0.25 -18.16 4.70
CA VAL A 373 -0.10 -18.20 6.17
C VAL A 373 0.62 -16.93 6.66
N SER A 374 1.66 -16.44 5.95
CA SER A 374 2.34 -15.21 6.32
C SER A 374 1.42 -13.98 6.27
N MET A 375 0.53 -13.91 5.27
CA MET A 375 -0.49 -12.87 5.16
C MET A 375 -1.51 -12.94 6.30
N MET A 376 -1.93 -14.15 6.72
CA MET A 376 -2.86 -14.37 7.84
C MET A 376 -2.24 -14.02 9.20
N VAL A 377 -0.94 -14.25 9.38
CA VAL A 377 -0.21 -13.93 10.63
C VAL A 377 -0.01 -12.43 10.80
N THR A 378 0.10 -11.68 9.73
CA THR A 378 0.43 -10.24 9.75
C THR A 378 -0.53 -9.38 10.58
N PRO A 379 -1.86 -9.48 10.46
CA PRO A 379 -2.78 -8.73 11.32
C PRO A 379 -2.57 -9.02 12.81
N LEU A 380 -2.20 -10.26 13.18
CA LEU A 380 -1.91 -10.64 14.57
C LEU A 380 -0.62 -9.99 15.07
N LEU A 381 0.42 -9.96 14.24
CA LEU A 381 1.67 -9.26 14.57
C LEU A 381 1.46 -7.75 14.74
N ILE A 382 0.62 -7.16 13.90
CA ILE A 382 0.25 -5.74 13.99
C ILE A 382 -0.55 -5.47 15.27
N ALA A 383 -1.48 -6.35 15.64
CA ALA A 383 -2.21 -6.25 16.89
C ALA A 383 -1.26 -6.35 18.10
N ALA A 384 -0.31 -7.28 18.06
CA ALA A 384 0.71 -7.42 19.10
C ALA A 384 1.60 -6.16 19.17
N LEU A 385 2.00 -5.60 18.03
CA LEU A 385 2.78 -4.36 17.98
C LEU A 385 2.02 -3.20 18.63
N ARG A 386 0.71 -3.05 18.37
CA ARG A 386 -0.14 -2.03 19.00
C ARG A 386 -0.19 -2.16 20.53
N LEU A 387 -0.21 -3.39 21.05
CA LEU A 387 -0.16 -3.62 22.50
C LEU A 387 1.18 -3.20 23.10
N VAL A 388 2.29 -3.43 22.39
CA VAL A 388 3.63 -3.00 22.80
C VAL A 388 3.74 -1.46 22.72
N GLU A 389 3.28 -0.86 21.61
CA GLU A 389 3.28 0.60 21.41
C GLU A 389 2.56 1.34 22.53
N ARG A 390 1.42 0.81 22.97
CA ARG A 390 0.64 1.39 24.07
C ARG A 390 1.39 1.42 25.39
N ASN A 391 2.35 0.54 25.58
CA ASN A 391 3.15 0.40 26.82
C ASN A 391 4.53 1.05 26.72
N ILE A 392 4.96 1.56 25.56
CA ILE A 392 6.22 2.27 25.42
C ILE A 392 5.95 3.73 25.77
N PRO A 393 6.56 4.27 26.82
CA PRO A 393 6.52 5.71 27.04
C PRO A 393 7.13 6.39 25.81
N LEU A 394 6.42 7.35 25.24
CA LEU A 394 6.94 8.18 24.15
C LEU A 394 8.33 8.65 24.53
N SER A 395 9.34 8.29 23.74
CA SER A 395 10.69 8.80 23.95
C SER A 395 10.63 10.32 23.79
N THR A 396 10.75 11.00 24.91
CA THR A 396 10.88 12.47 24.94
C THR A 396 12.35 12.89 24.84
N ASP A 397 13.23 12.01 24.33
CA ASP A 397 14.63 12.32 24.14
C ASP A 397 14.78 13.48 23.15
N GLY A 398 15.39 14.56 23.62
CA GLY A 398 15.64 15.75 22.83
C GLY A 398 14.50 16.78 22.82
N VAL A 399 13.40 16.56 23.54
CA VAL A 399 12.29 17.53 23.65
C VAL A 399 12.26 18.14 25.03
N GLU A 400 12.25 19.45 25.08
CA GLU A 400 12.14 20.19 26.36
C GLU A 400 10.71 20.11 26.88
N ARG A 401 10.57 19.88 28.19
CA ARG A 401 9.28 20.02 28.89
C ARG A 401 9.09 21.46 29.34
N PRO A 402 7.86 21.93 29.49
CA PRO A 402 7.62 23.26 30.00
C PRO A 402 8.06 23.33 31.48
N GLU A 403 8.86 24.33 31.84
CA GLU A 403 9.27 24.63 33.21
C GLU A 403 9.11 26.13 33.44
N ASN A 404 8.07 26.51 34.15
CA ASN A 404 7.77 27.91 34.53
C ASN A 404 7.84 28.90 33.38
N LEU A 405 7.20 28.57 32.24
CA LEU A 405 7.18 29.44 31.07
C LEU A 405 6.46 30.76 31.37
N SER A 406 6.93 31.84 30.77
CA SER A 406 6.48 33.21 31.04
C SER A 406 5.85 33.90 29.82
N GLY A 407 5.38 33.14 28.83
CA GLY A 407 4.67 33.69 27.69
C GLY A 407 3.34 34.34 28.12
N ASN A 408 3.01 35.49 27.54
CA ASN A 408 1.73 36.15 27.81
C ASN A 408 0.56 35.52 27.06
N VAL A 409 0.81 34.63 26.10
CA VAL A 409 -0.19 33.77 25.45
C VAL A 409 0.29 32.32 25.47
N LEU A 410 -0.58 31.43 25.94
CA LEU A 410 -0.32 29.99 25.89
C LEU A 410 -1.07 29.38 24.70
N ILE A 411 -0.35 28.68 23.83
CA ILE A 411 -0.91 27.95 22.68
C ILE A 411 -0.80 26.46 22.96
N ILE A 412 -1.91 25.74 22.90
CA ILE A 412 -2.00 24.29 23.09
C ILE A 412 -2.35 23.65 21.75
N GLY A 413 -1.37 22.93 21.16
CA GLY A 413 -1.43 22.38 19.83
C GLY A 413 -0.71 23.24 18.79
N PHE A 414 0.37 22.70 18.19
CA PHE A 414 1.17 23.38 17.15
C PHE A 414 0.95 22.79 15.76
N GLY A 415 -0.26 22.30 15.50
CA GLY A 415 -0.71 21.90 14.18
C GLY A 415 -0.88 23.10 13.23
N ARG A 416 -1.50 22.89 12.04
CA ARG A 416 -1.69 23.93 11.00
C ARG A 416 -2.27 25.24 11.52
N VAL A 417 -3.29 25.18 12.37
CA VAL A 417 -3.93 26.37 12.94
C VAL A 417 -3.01 27.03 13.97
N GLY A 418 -2.42 26.23 14.88
CA GLY A 418 -1.52 26.74 15.91
C GLY A 418 -0.29 27.46 15.34
N GLN A 419 0.28 26.96 14.25
CA GLN A 419 1.39 27.61 13.53
C GLN A 419 1.00 28.99 13.00
N ILE A 420 -0.15 29.12 12.34
CA ILE A 420 -0.63 30.39 11.79
C ILE A 420 -0.92 31.39 12.92
N VAL A 421 -1.63 30.95 13.96
CA VAL A 421 -1.92 31.77 15.13
C VAL A 421 -0.64 32.27 15.80
N SER A 422 0.35 31.38 15.96
CA SER A 422 1.67 31.72 16.54
C SER A 422 2.37 32.82 15.73
N GLN A 423 2.37 32.71 14.39
CA GLN A 423 2.99 33.71 13.52
C GLN A 423 2.32 35.09 13.67
N VAL A 424 0.98 35.13 13.69
CA VAL A 424 0.22 36.39 13.86
C VAL A 424 0.54 37.07 15.18
N LEU A 425 0.62 36.30 16.26
CA LEU A 425 0.94 36.82 17.60
C LEU A 425 2.39 37.31 17.71
N LEU A 426 3.34 36.55 17.17
CA LEU A 426 4.76 36.94 17.17
C LEU A 426 5.02 38.20 16.36
N THR A 427 4.36 38.37 15.19
CA THR A 427 4.49 39.60 14.39
C THR A 427 3.98 40.86 15.09
N ARG A 428 3.14 40.71 16.12
CA ARG A 428 2.66 41.79 16.97
C ARG A 428 3.44 41.94 18.28
N GLY A 429 4.55 41.20 18.41
CA GLY A 429 5.48 41.29 19.56
C GLY A 429 5.01 40.61 20.84
N HIS A 430 4.01 39.71 20.74
CA HIS A 430 3.61 38.90 21.89
C HIS A 430 4.63 37.81 22.19
N VAL A 431 4.88 37.56 23.47
CA VAL A 431 5.70 36.42 23.92
C VAL A 431 4.78 35.22 24.09
N ILE A 432 4.99 34.16 23.32
CA ILE A 432 4.12 32.98 23.33
C ILE A 432 4.81 31.78 23.98
N SER A 433 4.05 31.01 24.73
CA SER A 433 4.41 29.65 25.18
C SER A 433 3.62 28.65 24.36
N ILE A 434 4.27 27.64 23.81
CA ILE A 434 3.62 26.65 22.94
C ILE A 434 3.88 25.26 23.51
N ILE A 435 2.81 24.47 23.68
CA ILE A 435 2.92 23.05 24.06
C ILE A 435 2.23 22.16 23.01
N ASP A 436 2.83 21.01 22.74
CA ASP A 436 2.27 19.96 21.91
C ASP A 436 2.66 18.57 22.42
N THR A 437 1.92 17.56 22.06
CA THR A 437 2.21 16.14 22.36
C THR A 437 2.94 15.43 21.24
N ASP A 438 3.03 16.04 20.05
CA ASP A 438 3.66 15.47 18.87
C ASP A 438 5.16 15.81 18.84
N VAL A 439 5.99 14.83 19.21
CA VAL A 439 7.46 14.96 19.25
C VAL A 439 8.05 15.25 17.87
N GLU A 440 7.48 14.68 16.80
CA GLU A 440 7.95 14.91 15.43
C GLU A 440 7.67 16.36 14.99
N MET A 441 6.48 16.85 15.30
CA MET A 441 6.10 18.25 15.08
C MET A 441 6.98 19.21 15.85
N ILE A 442 7.29 18.91 17.13
CA ILE A 442 8.18 19.73 17.98
C ILE A 442 9.59 19.81 17.38
N ASN A 443 10.13 18.68 16.93
CA ASN A 443 11.45 18.66 16.29
C ASN A 443 11.47 19.40 14.95
N THR A 444 10.43 19.27 14.14
CA THR A 444 10.28 20.02 12.88
C THR A 444 10.15 21.51 13.14
N ALA A 445 9.38 21.92 14.15
CA ALA A 445 9.20 23.32 14.52
C ALA A 445 10.53 24.00 14.87
N ARG A 446 11.44 23.26 15.50
CA ARG A 446 12.79 23.75 15.86
C ARG A 446 13.64 24.10 14.63
N GLU A 447 13.46 23.42 13.50
CA GLU A 447 14.15 23.74 12.23
C GLU A 447 13.74 25.10 11.67
N PHE A 448 12.57 25.60 12.11
CA PHE A 448 12.02 26.91 11.72
C PHE A 448 12.08 27.96 12.86
N ASP A 449 12.97 27.76 13.84
CA ASP A 449 13.17 28.64 15.02
C ASP A 449 11.93 28.78 15.93
N PHE A 450 10.96 27.85 15.88
CA PHE A 450 9.88 27.82 16.84
C PHE A 450 10.26 26.95 18.04
N LYS A 451 10.14 27.54 19.24
CA LYS A 451 10.33 26.81 20.50
C LYS A 451 9.00 26.24 20.98
N VAL A 452 8.81 24.94 20.76
CA VAL A 452 7.63 24.19 21.21
C VAL A 452 8.06 23.20 22.27
N TYR A 453 7.31 23.12 23.35
CA TYR A 453 7.60 22.23 24.48
C TYR A 453 6.68 21.01 24.44
N TYR A 454 7.20 19.88 24.91
CA TYR A 454 6.40 18.67 25.01
C TYR A 454 5.47 18.74 26.23
N GLY A 455 4.14 18.72 26.00
CA GLY A 455 3.17 18.75 27.08
C GLY A 455 1.76 18.37 26.65
N ASP A 456 1.07 17.56 27.46
CA ASP A 456 -0.33 17.23 27.28
C ASP A 456 -1.21 18.25 28.00
N GLY A 457 -1.92 19.08 27.25
CA GLY A 457 -2.84 20.10 27.78
C GLY A 457 -3.99 19.57 28.63
N LYS A 458 -4.25 18.27 28.65
CA LYS A 458 -5.23 17.62 29.53
C LYS A 458 -4.71 17.42 30.96
N ARG A 459 -3.44 17.76 31.21
CA ARG A 459 -2.81 17.62 32.52
C ARG A 459 -2.61 18.99 33.16
N LEU A 460 -3.17 19.15 34.36
CA LEU A 460 -3.12 20.41 35.09
C LEU A 460 -1.70 20.82 35.46
N ASP A 461 -0.84 19.87 35.87
CA ASP A 461 0.56 20.12 36.17
C ASP A 461 1.35 20.68 34.99
N ILE A 462 1.04 20.22 33.78
CA ILE A 462 1.61 20.73 32.53
C ILE A 462 1.12 22.15 32.22
N LEU A 463 -0.17 22.43 32.44
CA LEU A 463 -0.74 23.76 32.23
C LEU A 463 -0.08 24.79 33.19
N HIS A 464 0.11 24.45 34.46
CA HIS A 464 0.85 25.28 35.40
C HIS A 464 2.31 25.50 34.96
N ALA A 465 3.02 24.41 34.58
CA ALA A 465 4.41 24.50 34.12
C ALA A 465 4.54 25.32 32.82
N ALA A 466 3.52 25.28 31.95
CA ALA A 466 3.42 26.07 30.72
C ALA A 466 3.05 27.55 30.99
N GLY A 467 2.77 27.94 32.22
CA GLY A 467 2.48 29.31 32.63
C GLY A 467 1.04 29.73 32.40
N ALA A 468 0.08 28.79 32.39
CA ALA A 468 -1.34 29.08 32.15
C ALA A 468 -1.86 30.16 33.10
N GLU A 469 -1.52 30.12 34.41
CA GLU A 469 -1.96 31.10 35.43
C GLU A 469 -1.54 32.55 35.15
N ARG A 470 -0.48 32.73 34.34
CA ARG A 470 0.08 34.06 34.00
C ARG A 470 -0.27 34.50 32.59
N ALA A 471 -0.91 33.64 31.82
CA ALA A 471 -1.29 33.93 30.44
C ALA A 471 -2.42 34.95 30.40
N SER A 472 -2.30 35.95 29.52
CA SER A 472 -3.38 36.88 29.22
C SER A 472 -4.47 36.27 28.35
N ALA A 473 -4.14 35.20 27.64
CA ALA A 473 -5.09 34.38 26.87
C ALA A 473 -4.53 32.97 26.63
N ILE A 474 -5.41 31.99 26.48
CA ILE A 474 -5.05 30.61 26.12
C ILE A 474 -5.74 30.26 24.81
N VAL A 475 -4.98 29.73 23.85
CA VAL A 475 -5.50 29.33 22.52
C VAL A 475 -5.38 27.82 22.37
N VAL A 476 -6.52 27.13 22.22
CA VAL A 476 -6.61 25.68 22.07
C VAL A 476 -6.76 25.32 20.61
N CYS A 477 -5.71 24.75 20.00
CA CYS A 477 -5.60 24.41 18.59
C CYS A 477 -5.46 22.91 18.32
N VAL A 478 -5.80 22.04 19.27
CA VAL A 478 -5.67 20.59 19.11
C VAL A 478 -6.67 20.02 18.12
N ASP A 479 -6.27 18.96 17.41
CA ASP A 479 -7.07 18.39 16.32
C ASP A 479 -8.26 17.57 16.81
N LYS A 480 -8.12 16.83 17.92
CA LYS A 480 -9.16 15.96 18.45
C LYS A 480 -10.21 16.78 19.21
N ALA A 481 -11.45 16.75 18.76
CA ALA A 481 -12.57 17.48 19.35
C ALA A 481 -12.77 17.20 20.84
N ASP A 482 -12.77 15.91 21.23
CA ASP A 482 -12.93 15.51 22.63
C ASP A 482 -11.77 16.00 23.53
N ASP A 483 -10.54 16.02 23.01
CA ASP A 483 -9.39 16.51 23.75
C ASP A 483 -9.46 18.04 23.91
N ALA A 484 -9.85 18.77 22.85
CA ALA A 484 -10.02 20.21 22.91
C ALA A 484 -11.07 20.62 23.95
N THR A 485 -12.24 19.97 23.95
CA THR A 485 -13.31 20.21 24.91
C THR A 485 -12.84 19.98 26.35
N LYS A 486 -12.17 18.84 26.62
CA LYS A 486 -11.61 18.54 27.95
C LYS A 486 -10.58 19.55 28.41
N ILE A 487 -9.73 20.02 27.50
CA ILE A 487 -8.72 21.04 27.82
C ILE A 487 -9.42 22.36 28.19
N VAL A 488 -10.45 22.77 27.44
CA VAL A 488 -11.21 24.00 27.75
C VAL A 488 -11.91 23.87 29.10
N GLU A 489 -12.59 22.75 29.38
CA GLU A 489 -13.22 22.48 30.68
C GLU A 489 -12.22 22.58 31.82
N LEU A 490 -11.04 21.95 31.68
CA LEU A 490 -9.99 21.96 32.70
C LEU A 490 -9.47 23.38 32.95
N ILE A 491 -9.20 24.15 31.87
CA ILE A 491 -8.71 25.51 31.98
C ILE A 491 -9.76 26.41 32.66
N LYS A 492 -11.02 26.29 32.27
CA LYS A 492 -12.10 27.11 32.84
C LYS A 492 -12.41 26.76 34.30
N ALA A 493 -12.22 25.50 34.69
CA ALA A 493 -12.35 25.08 36.09
C ALA A 493 -11.24 25.67 37.00
N GLU A 494 -10.00 25.69 36.51
CA GLU A 494 -8.83 26.10 37.30
C GLU A 494 -8.51 27.60 37.13
N PHE A 495 -8.64 28.13 35.91
CA PHE A 495 -8.31 29.52 35.56
C PHE A 495 -9.52 30.26 34.96
N PRO A 496 -10.63 30.46 35.70
CA PRO A 496 -11.89 30.94 35.15
C PRO A 496 -11.84 32.34 34.54
N LEU A 497 -10.87 33.17 34.96
CA LEU A 497 -10.75 34.56 34.48
C LEU A 497 -9.92 34.71 33.21
N ILE A 498 -9.23 33.64 32.79
CA ILE A 498 -8.37 33.71 31.60
C ILE A 498 -9.23 33.45 30.36
N PRO A 499 -9.17 34.35 29.35
CA PRO A 499 -9.86 34.12 28.10
C PRO A 499 -9.34 32.89 27.36
N VAL A 500 -10.27 31.99 26.97
CA VAL A 500 -9.97 30.77 26.21
C VAL A 500 -10.57 30.86 24.83
N LEU A 501 -9.69 30.82 23.82
CA LEU A 501 -10.06 30.79 22.42
C LEU A 501 -9.84 29.38 21.89
N ALA A 502 -10.80 28.78 21.20
CA ALA A 502 -10.69 27.40 20.76
C ALA A 502 -11.03 27.21 19.29
N ARG A 503 -10.29 26.30 18.65
CA ARG A 503 -10.61 25.82 17.32
C ARG A 503 -11.67 24.74 17.39
N ALA A 504 -12.75 24.89 16.62
CA ALA A 504 -13.77 23.89 16.42
C ALA A 504 -13.58 23.17 15.08
N SER A 505 -13.68 21.86 15.06
CA SER A 505 -13.63 21.04 13.83
C SER A 505 -14.91 21.21 12.99
N ASP A 506 -16.06 21.26 13.65
CA ASP A 506 -17.37 21.34 13.02
C ASP A 506 -18.39 22.10 13.90
N ARG A 507 -19.65 22.12 13.45
CA ARG A 507 -20.72 22.82 14.16
C ARG A 507 -21.07 22.19 15.51
N ARG A 508 -21.00 20.86 15.62
CA ARG A 508 -21.31 20.14 16.88
C ARG A 508 -20.24 20.43 17.91
N HIS A 509 -18.99 20.30 17.53
CA HIS A 509 -17.86 20.62 18.40
C HIS A 509 -17.86 22.08 18.86
N ALA A 510 -18.29 23.02 18.00
CA ALA A 510 -18.47 24.43 18.41
C ALA A 510 -19.48 24.59 19.56
N LEU A 511 -20.58 23.85 19.57
CA LEU A 511 -21.55 23.84 20.65
C LEU A 511 -20.99 23.21 21.94
N ASP A 512 -20.19 22.14 21.80
CA ASP A 512 -19.52 21.48 22.92
C ASP A 512 -18.51 22.44 23.58
N LEU A 513 -17.75 23.20 22.79
CA LEU A 513 -16.81 24.21 23.28
C LEU A 513 -17.50 25.38 23.99
N ILE A 514 -18.66 25.84 23.51
CA ILE A 514 -19.47 26.84 24.18
C ILE A 514 -19.92 26.31 25.54
N THR A 515 -20.39 25.07 25.59
CA THR A 515 -20.83 24.43 26.84
C THR A 515 -19.68 24.26 27.83
N ALA A 516 -18.45 23.95 27.33
CA ALA A 516 -17.24 23.87 28.11
C ALA A 516 -16.74 25.23 28.62
N GLY A 517 -17.30 26.35 28.16
CA GLY A 517 -17.00 27.71 28.61
C GLY A 517 -15.95 28.44 27.78
N ALA A 518 -15.67 28.05 26.54
CA ALA A 518 -14.81 28.82 25.66
C ALA A 518 -15.34 30.23 25.41
N ASP A 519 -14.52 31.25 25.58
CA ASP A 519 -14.92 32.66 25.39
C ASP A 519 -15.06 33.02 23.91
N PHE A 520 -14.28 32.33 23.06
CA PHE A 520 -14.37 32.45 21.61
C PHE A 520 -14.05 31.10 20.94
N HIS A 521 -14.76 30.83 19.87
CA HIS A 521 -14.47 29.67 19.04
C HIS A 521 -14.56 30.01 17.56
N ILE A 522 -13.75 29.35 16.74
CA ILE A 522 -13.77 29.48 15.30
C ILE A 522 -13.82 28.09 14.65
N ARG A 523 -14.70 27.91 13.66
CA ARG A 523 -14.72 26.69 12.85
C ARG A 523 -13.65 26.77 11.77
N GLU A 524 -12.68 25.84 11.80
CA GLU A 524 -11.47 25.84 10.98
C GLU A 524 -11.71 26.10 9.49
N THR A 525 -12.70 25.42 8.91
CA THR A 525 -12.94 25.50 7.46
C THR A 525 -14.02 26.49 7.07
N PHE A 526 -14.83 26.99 8.01
CA PHE A 526 -16.02 27.78 7.70
C PHE A 526 -15.66 29.15 7.11
N GLU A 527 -14.79 29.89 7.77
CA GLU A 527 -14.38 31.24 7.31
C GLU A 527 -13.63 31.18 5.98
N SER A 528 -12.69 30.24 5.86
CA SER A 528 -11.96 30.02 4.60
C SER A 528 -12.87 29.57 3.46
N SER A 529 -13.90 28.78 3.74
CA SER A 529 -14.87 28.35 2.75
C SER A 529 -15.78 29.51 2.29
N LEU A 530 -16.15 30.44 3.20
CA LEU A 530 -16.88 31.64 2.83
C LEU A 530 -16.06 32.53 1.90
N VAL A 531 -14.79 32.76 2.22
CA VAL A 531 -13.89 33.55 1.37
C VAL A 531 -13.70 32.88 0.01
N LEU A 532 -13.54 31.56 -0.04
CA LEU A 532 -13.45 30.82 -1.29
C LEU A 532 -14.73 30.92 -2.10
N GLY A 533 -15.90 30.81 -1.44
CA GLY A 533 -17.20 31.00 -2.07
C GLY A 533 -17.40 32.38 -2.67
N GLN A 534 -16.97 33.43 -1.96
CA GLN A 534 -16.98 34.81 -2.47
C GLN A 534 -16.10 34.93 -3.72
N LYS A 535 -14.88 34.38 -3.69
CA LYS A 535 -13.97 34.41 -4.86
C LYS A 535 -14.51 33.62 -6.05
N ALA A 536 -15.22 32.53 -5.80
CA ALA A 536 -15.91 31.79 -6.86
C ALA A 536 -17.05 32.63 -7.48
N LEU A 537 -17.84 33.34 -6.67
CA LEU A 537 -18.88 34.25 -7.17
C LEU A 537 -18.30 35.41 -7.98
N GLU A 538 -17.21 36.04 -7.52
CA GLU A 538 -16.48 37.04 -8.28
C GLU A 538 -16.01 36.50 -9.66
N ALA A 539 -15.46 35.29 -9.69
CA ALA A 539 -15.02 34.64 -10.92
C ALA A 539 -16.16 34.32 -11.90
N LEU A 540 -17.39 34.12 -11.38
CA LEU A 540 -18.60 33.94 -12.17
C LEU A 540 -19.28 35.25 -12.59
N GLY A 541 -18.67 36.44 -12.26
CA GLY A 541 -19.20 37.74 -12.60
C GLY A 541 -20.42 38.17 -11.77
N ALA A 542 -20.65 37.55 -10.59
CA ALA A 542 -21.67 38.01 -9.69
C ALA A 542 -21.23 39.26 -8.94
N ASP A 543 -21.99 40.36 -9.02
CA ASP A 543 -21.80 41.52 -8.16
C ASP A 543 -22.11 41.12 -6.70
N LEU A 544 -21.10 41.18 -5.85
CA LEU A 544 -21.26 41.00 -4.41
C LEU A 544 -21.72 42.32 -3.79
N PRO A 545 -22.73 42.30 -2.88
CA PRO A 545 -23.19 43.48 -2.19
C PRO A 545 -22.15 44.08 -1.24
#